data_e2be168cc6b5b71a19ebb6a3cb58ad25
#
_entry.id   e2be168cc6b5b71a19ebb6a3cb58ad25
#
_cell.length_a   1.000
_cell.length_b   1.000
_cell.length_c   1.000
_cell.angle_alpha   90.00
_cell.angle_beta   90.00
_cell.angle_gamma   90.00
#
_symmetry.space_group_name_H-M   'P 1'
#
loop_
_entity.id
_entity.type
_entity.pdbx_description
1 polymer ?
#
loop_
_entity_poly.entity_id
_entity_poly.type
_entity_poly.pdbx_seq_one_letter_code
_entity_poly.pdbx_strand_id
1 'polypeptide(L)'
;MGTAYAVAFDGDRFLMVWHPRRGGWEMPGGHVEPGETVEDAVIRETAEEAGYRIRVVATRDLGDCHVCAAAVVGGPEAGCEMESGLFGELPDELSFDRGEYEDTVPWARSAVTRAL
;
A
#
# COMPACT_ATOMS: atom_id res chain seq x y z
N MET A 1 -11.05 -9.79 -12.45
CA MET A 1 -10.67 -8.81 -11.44
C MET A 1 -9.33 -9.19 -10.91
N GLY A 2 -8.50 -8.27 -10.63
CA GLY A 2 -7.13 -8.53 -10.24
C GLY A 2 -6.88 -8.20 -8.78
N THR A 3 -5.62 -7.99 -8.49
CA THR A 3 -5.16 -7.54 -7.19
C THR A 3 -4.66 -6.10 -7.30
N ALA A 4 -4.60 -5.43 -6.16
CA ALA A 4 -4.09 -4.07 -6.09
C ALA A 4 -3.42 -3.86 -4.73
N TYR A 5 -2.41 -3.00 -4.71
CA TYR A 5 -1.80 -2.59 -3.45
C TYR A 5 -1.56 -1.08 -3.44
N ALA A 6 -1.34 -0.54 -2.26
CA ALA A 6 -1.08 0.89 -2.10
C ALA A 6 0.33 1.13 -1.56
N VAL A 7 0.99 2.14 -2.10
CA VAL A 7 2.16 2.74 -1.48
C VAL A 7 1.67 4.03 -0.86
N ALA A 8 1.45 4.00 0.43
CA ALA A 8 0.80 5.09 1.17
C ALA A 8 1.83 5.80 2.03
N PHE A 9 1.94 7.10 1.84
CA PHE A 9 2.94 7.92 2.53
C PHE A 9 2.33 8.70 3.69
N ASP A 10 3.04 8.67 4.81
CA ASP A 10 2.84 9.56 5.95
C ASP A 10 4.13 10.40 6.04
N GLY A 11 4.08 11.62 5.49
CA GLY A 11 5.29 12.40 5.29
C GLY A 11 6.20 11.72 4.27
N ASP A 12 7.45 11.46 4.63
CA ASP A 12 8.43 10.83 3.74
C ASP A 12 8.55 9.32 3.95
N ARG A 13 7.73 8.73 4.82
CA ARG A 13 7.75 7.30 5.11
C ARG A 13 6.51 6.64 4.55
N PHE A 14 6.66 5.39 4.10
CA PHE A 14 5.56 4.63 3.53
C PHE A 14 5.16 3.46 4.44
N LEU A 15 3.88 3.12 4.35
CA LEU A 15 3.25 2.11 5.17
C LEU A 15 3.49 0.71 4.61
N MET A 16 3.88 -0.23 5.47
CA MET A 16 3.91 -1.65 5.11
C MET A 16 3.25 -2.46 6.22
N VAL A 17 2.82 -3.67 5.89
CA VAL A 17 2.23 -4.61 6.84
C VAL A 17 3.08 -5.87 6.88
N TRP A 18 3.16 -6.50 8.06
CA TRP A 18 3.87 -7.76 8.25
C TRP A 18 2.90 -8.91 8.01
N HIS A 19 3.25 -9.80 7.09
CA HIS A 19 2.45 -10.99 6.82
C HIS A 19 3.08 -12.20 7.51
N PRO A 20 2.47 -12.72 8.60
CA PRO A 20 3.13 -13.75 9.42
C PRO A 20 3.34 -15.07 8.70
N ARG A 21 2.48 -15.43 7.76
CA ARG A 21 2.63 -16.68 7.00
C ARG A 21 3.74 -16.61 5.99
N ARG A 22 3.87 -15.48 5.29
CA ARG A 22 4.93 -15.27 4.31
C ARG A 22 6.24 -14.85 4.96
N GLY A 23 6.18 -14.38 6.22
CA GLY A 23 7.36 -13.98 6.96
C GLY A 23 8.04 -12.77 6.40
N GLY A 24 7.28 -11.77 5.93
CA GLY A 24 7.86 -10.60 5.33
C GLY A 24 6.94 -9.39 5.35
N TRP A 25 7.53 -8.24 5.05
CA TRP A 25 6.82 -6.98 4.88
C TRP A 25 6.29 -6.86 3.47
N GLU A 26 5.10 -6.30 3.34
CA GLU A 26 4.47 -6.09 2.04
C GLU A 26 3.62 -4.84 2.07
N MET A 27 3.33 -4.29 0.90
CA MET A 27 2.41 -3.16 0.80
C MET A 27 0.99 -3.65 1.09
N PRO A 28 0.16 -2.86 1.79
CA PRO A 28 -1.22 -3.25 2.04
C PRO A 28 -2.00 -3.37 0.74
N GLY A 29 -2.82 -4.40 0.62
CA GLY A 29 -3.60 -4.64 -0.59
C GLY A 29 -4.22 -6.02 -0.60
N GLY A 30 -4.84 -6.36 -1.71
CA GLY A 30 -5.49 -7.64 -1.90
C GLY A 30 -6.34 -7.66 -3.17
N HIS A 31 -7.32 -8.55 -3.19
CA HIS A 31 -8.20 -8.72 -4.35
C HIS A 31 -9.18 -7.56 -4.49
N VAL A 32 -9.38 -7.13 -5.73
CA VAL A 32 -10.46 -6.19 -6.07
C VAL A 32 -11.76 -6.98 -6.13
N GLU A 33 -12.72 -6.62 -5.31
CA GLU A 33 -13.99 -7.34 -5.22
C GLU A 33 -14.97 -6.86 -6.29
N PRO A 34 -15.98 -7.67 -6.63
CA PRO A 34 -17.00 -7.26 -7.61
C PRO A 34 -17.64 -5.93 -7.19
N GLY A 35 -17.72 -5.00 -8.14
CA GLY A 35 -18.31 -3.69 -7.90
C GLY A 35 -17.34 -2.66 -7.32
N GLU A 36 -16.15 -3.07 -6.92
CA GLU A 36 -15.13 -2.12 -6.43
C GLU A 36 -14.27 -1.61 -7.58
N THR A 37 -13.84 -0.35 -7.47
CA THR A 37 -12.71 0.14 -8.26
C THR A 37 -11.41 -0.33 -7.61
N VAL A 38 -10.30 -0.23 -8.33
CA VAL A 38 -8.97 -0.50 -7.78
C VAL A 38 -8.70 0.38 -6.56
N GLU A 39 -9.07 1.66 -6.65
CA GLU A 39 -8.90 2.63 -5.55
C GLU A 39 -9.71 2.23 -4.32
N ASP A 40 -10.96 1.83 -4.52
CA ASP A 40 -11.81 1.35 -3.42
C ASP A 40 -11.19 0.15 -2.71
N ALA A 41 -10.63 -0.78 -3.49
CA ALA A 41 -10.05 -2.00 -2.95
C ALA A 41 -8.85 -1.69 -2.04
N VAL A 42 -7.93 -0.81 -2.48
CA VAL A 42 -6.76 -0.50 -1.66
C VAL A 42 -7.13 0.33 -0.42
N ILE A 43 -8.15 1.18 -0.52
CA ILE A 43 -8.64 1.95 0.63
C ILE A 43 -9.21 0.97 1.68
N ARG A 44 -10.04 0.04 1.26
CA ARG A 44 -10.63 -0.97 2.13
C ARG A 44 -9.56 -1.88 2.74
N GLU A 45 -8.68 -2.43 1.92
CA GLU A 45 -7.63 -3.36 2.39
C GLU A 45 -6.67 -2.69 3.37
N THR A 46 -6.29 -1.44 3.10
CA THR A 46 -5.39 -0.70 4.00
C THR A 46 -6.04 -0.47 5.36
N ALA A 47 -7.33 -0.15 5.38
CA ALA A 47 -8.07 0.03 6.62
C ALA A 47 -8.19 -1.29 7.40
N GLU A 48 -8.49 -2.39 6.71
CA GLU A 48 -8.64 -3.70 7.34
C GLU A 48 -7.33 -4.23 7.90
N GLU A 49 -6.26 -4.12 7.12
CA GLU A 49 -4.97 -4.70 7.46
C GLU A 49 -4.19 -3.87 8.46
N ALA A 50 -4.17 -2.55 8.28
CA ALA A 50 -3.28 -1.66 9.02
C ALA A 50 -3.99 -0.60 9.85
N GLY A 51 -5.29 -0.44 9.69
CA GLY A 51 -6.05 0.57 10.43
C GLY A 51 -5.85 1.99 9.96
N TYR A 52 -5.25 2.20 8.81
CA TYR A 52 -5.01 3.54 8.27
C TYR A 52 -6.05 3.89 7.21
N ARG A 53 -6.42 5.18 7.19
CA ARG A 53 -7.23 5.74 6.12
C ARG A 53 -6.31 6.44 5.14
N ILE A 54 -6.52 6.20 3.85
CA ILE A 54 -5.67 6.74 2.79
C ILE A 54 -6.51 7.43 1.73
N ARG A 55 -5.86 8.37 1.04
CA ARG A 55 -6.42 9.04 -0.14
C ARG A 55 -5.54 8.71 -1.32
N VAL A 56 -6.11 8.07 -2.35
CA VAL A 56 -5.37 7.68 -3.56
C VAL A 56 -5.19 8.91 -4.43
N VAL A 57 -3.98 9.12 -4.94
CA VAL A 57 -3.66 10.25 -5.82
C VAL A 57 -3.29 9.82 -7.23
N ALA A 58 -2.88 8.58 -7.44
CA ALA A 58 -2.52 8.06 -8.77
C ALA A 58 -2.59 6.55 -8.77
N THR A 59 -2.80 5.96 -9.93
CA THR A 59 -2.90 4.51 -10.11
C THR A 59 -2.14 4.10 -11.36
N ARG A 60 -1.43 2.98 -11.29
CA ARG A 60 -0.74 2.37 -12.44
C ARG A 60 -1.16 0.92 -12.59
N ASP A 61 -1.33 0.50 -13.84
CA ASP A 61 -1.58 -0.89 -14.20
C ASP A 61 -0.23 -1.55 -14.49
N LEU A 62 0.13 -2.58 -13.73
CA LEU A 62 1.39 -3.31 -13.90
C LEU A 62 1.21 -4.59 -14.71
N GLY A 63 0.00 -4.85 -15.21
CA GLY A 63 -0.34 -6.07 -15.96
C GLY A 63 -1.05 -7.07 -15.09
N ASP A 64 -0.36 -7.73 -14.19
CA ASP A 64 -0.93 -8.71 -13.25
C ASP A 64 -1.51 -8.09 -11.98
N CYS A 65 -1.19 -6.84 -11.69
CA CYS A 65 -1.79 -6.12 -10.55
C CYS A 65 -1.79 -4.63 -10.84
N HIS A 66 -2.45 -3.88 -9.95
CA HIS A 66 -2.44 -2.42 -9.97
C HIS A 66 -1.73 -1.90 -8.73
N VAL A 67 -1.07 -0.75 -8.84
CA VAL A 67 -0.50 -0.07 -7.69
C VAL A 67 -1.08 1.32 -7.59
N CYS A 68 -1.43 1.73 -6.37
CA CYS A 68 -1.95 3.06 -6.08
C CYS A 68 -0.96 3.83 -5.24
N ALA A 69 -0.68 5.06 -5.65
CA ALA A 69 0.04 6.02 -4.81
C ALA A 69 -0.97 6.73 -3.94
N ALA A 70 -0.70 6.85 -2.65
CA ALA A 70 -1.67 7.38 -1.70
C ALA A 70 -1.01 8.15 -0.58
N ALA A 71 -1.78 9.03 0.04
CA ALA A 71 -1.39 9.74 1.25
C ALA A 71 -2.19 9.20 2.43
N VAL A 72 -1.53 9.01 3.57
CA VAL A 72 -2.20 8.67 4.82
C VAL A 72 -2.94 9.92 5.30
N VAL A 73 -4.23 9.76 5.58
CA VAL A 73 -5.08 10.89 6.02
C VAL A 73 -5.69 10.63 7.40
N GLY A 74 -5.47 9.47 8.00
CA GLY A 74 -5.95 9.17 9.35
C GLY A 74 -5.50 7.82 9.84
N GLY A 75 -5.66 7.57 11.13
CA GLY A 75 -5.26 6.35 11.79
C GLY A 75 -3.90 6.48 12.48
N PRO A 76 -3.35 5.36 13.04
CA PRO A 76 -3.95 4.03 12.95
C PRO A 76 -5.09 3.81 13.95
N GLU A 77 -6.04 3.00 13.54
CA GLU A 77 -7.16 2.58 14.40
C GLU A 77 -6.90 1.17 14.92
N ALA A 78 -7.38 0.88 16.13
CA ALA A 78 -7.24 -0.43 16.75
C ALA A 78 -8.10 -1.48 16.04
N GLY A 79 -7.77 -2.77 16.22
CA GLY A 79 -8.55 -3.86 15.70
C GLY A 79 -8.23 -4.26 14.28
N CYS A 80 -7.12 -3.78 13.75
CA CYS A 80 -6.66 -4.17 12.40
C CYS A 80 -6.07 -5.58 12.40
N GLU A 81 -5.99 -6.18 11.22
CA GLU A 81 -5.63 -7.58 11.03
C GLU A 81 -4.13 -7.86 11.17
N MET A 82 -3.29 -6.89 10.82
CA MET A 82 -1.85 -7.09 10.71
C MET A 82 -1.06 -6.07 11.48
N GLU A 83 0.17 -6.45 11.84
CA GLU A 83 1.18 -5.51 12.32
C GLU A 83 1.58 -4.59 11.19
N SER A 84 1.81 -3.31 11.48
CA SER A 84 2.22 -2.34 10.48
C SER A 84 3.44 -1.55 10.93
N GLY A 85 4.11 -0.93 9.96
CA GLY A 85 5.23 -0.04 10.21
C GLY A 85 5.33 1.02 9.13
N LEU A 86 6.01 2.10 9.46
CA LEU A 86 6.31 3.18 8.52
C LEU A 86 7.81 3.17 8.24
N PHE A 87 8.17 3.17 6.96
CA PHE A 87 9.56 2.98 6.53
C PHE A 87 10.00 4.10 5.61
N GLY A 88 11.22 4.59 5.83
CA GLY A 88 11.84 5.52 4.90
C GLY A 88 12.48 4.82 3.72
N GLU A 89 12.89 3.56 3.91
CA GLU A 89 13.51 2.69 2.91
C GLU A 89 12.90 1.30 3.02
N LEU A 90 12.99 0.52 1.95
CA LEU A 90 12.49 -0.85 1.97
C LEU A 90 13.25 -1.68 3.01
N PRO A 91 12.55 -2.41 3.88
CA PRO A 91 13.20 -3.32 4.82
C PRO A 91 13.79 -4.53 4.11
N ASP A 92 14.64 -5.28 4.82
CA ASP A 92 15.31 -6.45 4.23
C ASP A 92 14.35 -7.61 3.97
N GLU A 93 13.39 -7.79 4.85
CA GLU A 93 12.48 -8.96 4.81
C GLU A 93 11.21 -8.60 4.07
N LEU A 94 11.20 -8.83 2.76
CA LEU A 94 10.05 -8.57 1.90
C LEU A 94 9.40 -9.87 1.49
N SER A 95 8.06 -9.89 1.44
CA SER A 95 7.30 -11.05 0.98
C SER A 95 7.36 -11.21 -0.54
N PHE A 96 7.51 -10.11 -1.27
CA PHE A 96 7.45 -10.08 -2.73
C PHE A 96 8.71 -9.49 -3.33
N ASP A 97 8.75 -9.43 -4.65
CA ASP A 97 9.93 -9.00 -5.39
C ASP A 97 10.34 -7.55 -5.06
N ARG A 98 11.56 -7.42 -4.56
CA ARG A 98 12.14 -6.11 -4.23
C ARG A 98 12.20 -5.20 -5.45
N GLY A 99 12.49 -5.75 -6.63
CA GLY A 99 12.63 -4.97 -7.85
C GLY A 99 11.36 -4.20 -8.21
N GLU A 100 10.20 -4.81 -8.01
CA GLU A 100 8.93 -4.12 -8.26
C GLU A 100 8.75 -2.94 -7.31
N TYR A 101 9.05 -3.13 -6.03
CA TYR A 101 8.92 -2.04 -5.04
C TYR A 101 9.96 -0.94 -5.26
N GLU A 102 11.16 -1.31 -5.73
CA GLU A 102 12.18 -0.33 -6.08
C GLU A 102 11.73 0.60 -7.21
N ASP A 103 10.82 0.13 -8.07
CA ASP A 103 10.21 0.93 -9.11
C ASP A 103 8.99 1.70 -8.60
N THR A 104 8.09 1.04 -7.89
CA THR A 104 6.80 1.65 -7.52
C THR A 104 6.91 2.65 -6.38
N VAL A 105 7.83 2.46 -5.43
CA VAL A 105 7.99 3.41 -4.31
C VAL A 105 8.44 4.79 -4.78
N PRO A 106 9.48 4.94 -5.62
CA PRO A 106 9.84 6.27 -6.13
C PRO A 106 8.74 6.92 -6.96
N TRP A 107 8.06 6.13 -7.77
CA TRP A 107 6.92 6.63 -8.55
C TRP A 107 5.84 7.18 -7.64
N ALA A 108 5.46 6.42 -6.62
CA ALA A 108 4.40 6.82 -5.70
C ALA A 108 4.80 8.04 -4.88
N ARG A 109 6.06 8.09 -4.42
CA ARG A 109 6.58 9.25 -3.70
C ARG A 109 6.46 10.52 -4.54
N SER A 110 6.84 10.42 -5.81
CA SER A 110 6.75 11.54 -6.75
C SER A 110 5.29 11.98 -6.97
N ALA A 111 4.38 11.00 -7.13
CA ALA A 111 2.96 11.29 -7.35
C ALA A 111 2.33 12.00 -6.14
N VAL A 112 2.64 11.54 -4.93
CA VAL A 112 2.12 12.13 -3.69
C VAL A 112 2.68 13.55 -3.51
N THR A 113 3.97 13.74 -3.78
CA THR A 113 4.61 15.06 -3.67
C THR A 113 3.96 16.06 -4.63
N ARG A 114 3.68 15.64 -5.87
CA ARG A 114 3.03 16.52 -6.86
C ARG A 114 1.57 16.85 -6.51
N ALA A 115 0.92 16.00 -5.73
CA ALA A 115 -0.48 16.20 -5.34
C ALA A 115 -0.67 17.17 -4.18
N LEU A 116 0.42 17.54 -3.51
CA LEU A 116 0.37 18.45 -2.35
C LEU A 116 0.27 19.91 -2.75
#